data_7f40e9720582baa6ddeb81cfdfcc64e8
#
_entry.id   7f40e9720582baa6ddeb81cfdfcc64e8
#
_cell.length_a   1.000
_cell.length_b   1.000
_cell.length_c   1.000
_cell.angle_alpha   90.00
_cell.angle_beta   90.00
_cell.angle_gamma   90.00
#
_symmetry.space_group_name_H-M   'P 1'
#
loop_
_entity.id
_entity.type
_entity.pdbx_description
1 polymer ?
#
loop_
_entity_poly.entity_id
_entity_poly.type
_entity_poly.pdbx_seq_one_letter_code
_entity_poly.pdbx_strand_id
1 'polypeptide(L)'
;MQKIPDVTLLMLADLDIPDAVHAVNKSCEDIQWGAAKFLSSKGRPKGLNPNVDYEEVYPIQSINDFNFYCIYNLRNHVETSHSLLIHPDGYVIRPWLWDNTWLEYDYIGAPWRDDPKAYLDPWGKNQRVGNGGFSLRSKKLLDVPSKVTVPWEVNVGNFYKHMDAGLYNEDGNICCHNRHI
;
A
#
# COMPACT_ATOMS: atom_id res chain seq x y z
N MET A 1 1.60 -22.55 -11.27
CA MET A 1 1.13 -21.62 -10.22
C MET A 1 2.31 -21.27 -9.33
N GLN A 2 2.66 -19.99 -9.30
CA GLN A 2 3.73 -19.43 -8.46
C GLN A 2 3.29 -19.49 -6.98
N LYS A 3 4.19 -19.86 -6.06
CA LYS A 3 3.90 -19.81 -4.62
C LYS A 3 4.70 -18.68 -3.98
N ILE A 4 3.98 -17.81 -3.25
CA ILE A 4 4.55 -16.66 -2.54
C ILE A 4 3.99 -16.65 -1.11
N PRO A 5 4.42 -17.60 -0.26
CA PRO A 5 3.82 -17.82 1.06
C PRO A 5 4.11 -16.68 2.05
N ASP A 6 5.14 -15.89 1.80
CA ASP A 6 5.61 -14.84 2.71
C ASP A 6 4.93 -13.49 2.45
N VAL A 7 3.95 -13.42 1.53
CA VAL A 7 3.28 -12.18 1.15
C VAL A 7 1.76 -12.30 1.30
N THR A 8 1.16 -11.33 1.95
CA THR A 8 -0.27 -11.08 1.95
C THR A 8 -0.62 -10.11 0.82
N LEU A 9 -1.42 -10.54 -0.15
CA LEU A 9 -2.04 -9.64 -1.13
C LEU A 9 -3.14 -8.85 -0.45
N LEU A 10 -3.13 -7.51 -0.60
CA LEU A 10 -4.11 -6.60 0.01
C LEU A 10 -4.75 -5.69 -1.03
N MET A 11 -6.06 -5.58 -0.97
CA MET A 11 -6.87 -4.56 -1.60
C MET A 11 -7.65 -3.81 -0.52
N LEU A 12 -7.55 -2.49 -0.48
CA LEU A 12 -8.36 -1.62 0.36
C LEU A 12 -9.19 -0.72 -0.55
N ALA A 13 -10.51 -0.95 -0.62
CA ALA A 13 -11.35 -0.21 -1.56
C ALA A 13 -12.81 -0.09 -1.07
N ASP A 14 -13.32 1.14 -1.09
CA ASP A 14 -14.74 1.47 -0.92
C ASP A 14 -15.34 2.16 -2.16
N LEU A 15 -14.49 2.44 -3.14
CA LEU A 15 -14.83 2.99 -4.45
C LEU A 15 -14.37 2.02 -5.53
N ASP A 16 -14.96 2.12 -6.72
CA ASP A 16 -14.59 1.34 -7.90
C ASP A 16 -14.51 -0.18 -7.63
N ILE A 17 -15.46 -0.67 -6.82
CA ILE A 17 -15.48 -2.07 -6.36
C ILE A 17 -15.37 -3.09 -7.50
N PRO A 18 -16.04 -2.96 -8.67
CA PRO A 18 -15.88 -3.90 -9.77
C PRO A 18 -14.42 -4.00 -10.26
N ASP A 19 -13.72 -2.88 -10.41
CA ASP A 19 -12.33 -2.84 -10.87
C ASP A 19 -11.38 -3.38 -9.80
N ALA A 20 -11.66 -3.07 -8.53
CA ALA A 20 -10.92 -3.65 -7.39
C ALA A 20 -11.05 -5.18 -7.35
N VAL A 21 -12.25 -5.72 -7.55
CA VAL A 21 -12.49 -7.17 -7.65
C VAL A 21 -11.74 -7.77 -8.84
N HIS A 22 -11.76 -7.11 -10.00
CA HIS A 22 -10.98 -7.54 -11.16
C HIS A 22 -9.50 -7.62 -10.84
N ALA A 23 -8.94 -6.57 -10.27
CA ALA A 23 -7.51 -6.48 -9.93
C ALA A 23 -7.07 -7.59 -8.96
N VAL A 24 -7.85 -7.85 -7.91
CA VAL A 24 -7.57 -8.92 -6.95
C VAL A 24 -7.66 -10.30 -7.60
N ASN A 25 -8.75 -10.56 -8.31
CA ASN A 25 -8.95 -11.84 -8.98
C ASN A 25 -7.83 -12.11 -9.97
N LYS A 26 -7.45 -11.10 -10.77
CA LYS A 26 -6.33 -11.19 -11.72
C LYS A 26 -5.00 -11.47 -11.04
N SER A 27 -4.74 -10.83 -9.90
CA SER A 27 -3.52 -11.06 -9.10
C SER A 27 -3.48 -12.44 -8.43
N CYS A 28 -4.61 -13.15 -8.38
CA CYS A 28 -4.71 -14.50 -7.82
C CYS A 28 -4.73 -15.62 -8.87
N GLU A 29 -4.80 -15.32 -10.19
CA GLU A 29 -4.98 -16.35 -11.23
C GLU A 29 -3.87 -17.41 -11.22
N ASP A 30 -2.60 -16.99 -11.17
CA ASP A 30 -1.45 -17.88 -11.27
C ASP A 30 -0.55 -17.86 -10.01
N ILE A 31 -1.04 -17.26 -8.92
CA ILE A 31 -0.28 -17.12 -7.68
C ILE A 31 -1.07 -17.71 -6.51
N GLN A 32 -0.35 -18.49 -5.71
CA GLN A 32 -0.77 -18.86 -4.36
C GLN A 32 -0.03 -17.95 -3.37
N TRP A 33 -0.75 -16.94 -2.87
CA TRP A 33 -0.28 -16.04 -1.83
C TRP A 33 -0.28 -16.72 -0.46
N GLY A 34 0.49 -16.21 0.49
CA GLY A 34 0.38 -16.59 1.91
C GLY A 34 -1.00 -16.30 2.48
N ALA A 35 -1.56 -15.14 2.09
CA ALA A 35 -2.95 -14.76 2.27
C ALA A 35 -3.36 -13.80 1.15
N ALA A 36 -4.66 -13.68 0.88
CA ALA A 36 -5.21 -12.66 -0.01
C ALA A 36 -6.46 -12.07 0.64
N LYS A 37 -6.50 -10.75 0.81
CA LYS A 37 -7.56 -10.08 1.56
C LYS A 37 -8.13 -8.89 0.79
N PHE A 38 -9.44 -8.75 0.85
CA PHE A 38 -10.19 -7.61 0.34
C PHE A 38 -10.81 -6.86 1.52
N LEU A 39 -10.34 -5.65 1.77
CA LEU A 39 -10.72 -4.80 2.88
C LEU A 39 -11.72 -3.74 2.38
N SER A 40 -12.93 -3.71 2.94
CA SER A 40 -13.96 -2.75 2.53
C SER A 40 -15.06 -2.62 3.58
N SER A 41 -15.73 -1.48 3.62
CA SER A 41 -16.94 -1.26 4.41
C SER A 41 -18.22 -1.67 3.69
N LYS A 42 -18.15 -2.10 2.43
CA LYS A 42 -19.31 -2.30 1.55
C LYS A 42 -19.86 -3.73 1.54
N GLY A 43 -19.34 -4.60 2.40
CA GLY A 43 -19.66 -6.03 2.37
C GLY A 43 -18.83 -6.78 1.34
N ARG A 44 -18.86 -8.12 1.42
CA ARG A 44 -18.14 -8.96 0.47
C ARG A 44 -18.63 -8.73 -0.97
N PRO A 45 -17.77 -8.27 -1.89
CA PRO A 45 -18.21 -7.97 -3.25
C PRO A 45 -18.66 -9.22 -4.01
N LYS A 46 -19.65 -9.02 -4.87
CA LYS A 46 -20.06 -10.07 -5.83
C LYS A 46 -18.92 -10.34 -6.82
N GLY A 47 -18.62 -11.61 -7.06
CA GLY A 47 -17.60 -12.03 -8.02
C GLY A 47 -16.17 -12.03 -7.45
N LEU A 48 -15.98 -11.69 -6.20
CA LEU A 48 -14.68 -11.84 -5.53
C LEU A 48 -14.32 -13.33 -5.45
N ASN A 49 -13.06 -13.66 -5.83
CA ASN A 49 -12.52 -15.00 -5.77
C ASN A 49 -12.78 -15.63 -4.39
N PRO A 50 -13.32 -16.87 -4.32
CA PRO A 50 -13.65 -17.51 -3.04
C PRO A 50 -12.43 -17.72 -2.12
N ASN A 51 -11.23 -17.79 -2.67
CA ASN A 51 -9.98 -17.93 -1.90
C ASN A 51 -9.42 -16.59 -1.38
N VAL A 52 -10.10 -15.48 -1.64
CA VAL A 52 -9.76 -14.17 -1.09
C VAL A 52 -10.64 -13.92 0.13
N ASP A 53 -10.04 -13.68 1.27
CA ASP A 53 -10.75 -13.33 2.48
C ASP A 53 -11.32 -11.91 2.38
N TYR A 54 -12.54 -11.73 2.85
CA TYR A 54 -13.14 -10.42 3.03
C TYR A 54 -13.06 -10.03 4.50
N GLU A 55 -12.54 -8.84 4.75
CA GLU A 55 -12.55 -8.25 6.09
C GLU A 55 -13.27 -6.90 6.05
N GLU A 56 -14.27 -6.74 6.93
CA GLU A 56 -14.97 -5.48 7.08
C GLU A 56 -14.08 -4.48 7.82
N VAL A 57 -13.99 -3.27 7.27
CA VAL A 57 -13.23 -2.17 7.84
C VAL A 57 -14.13 -0.93 7.97
N TYR A 58 -13.67 0.10 8.70
CA TYR A 58 -14.42 1.35 8.72
C TYR A 58 -14.42 2.02 7.35
N PRO A 59 -15.47 2.83 7.04
CA PRO A 59 -15.63 3.42 5.72
C PRO A 59 -14.45 4.29 5.30
N ILE A 60 -13.94 4.06 4.10
CA ILE A 60 -12.92 4.87 3.44
C ILE A 60 -13.66 5.87 2.53
N GLN A 61 -13.87 7.08 3.02
CA GLN A 61 -14.67 8.10 2.35
C GLN A 61 -13.84 9.16 1.62
N SER A 62 -12.54 9.21 1.91
CA SER A 62 -11.61 10.19 1.36
C SER A 62 -10.23 9.59 1.15
N ILE A 63 -9.40 10.29 0.38
CA ILE A 63 -7.98 9.94 0.25
C ILE A 63 -7.26 10.02 1.60
N ASN A 64 -7.70 10.88 2.50
CA ASN A 64 -7.13 11.00 3.83
C ASN A 64 -7.44 9.77 4.69
N ASP A 65 -8.67 9.23 4.62
CA ASP A 65 -9.02 8.00 5.30
C ASP A 65 -8.17 6.84 4.80
N PHE A 66 -8.00 6.75 3.49
CA PHE A 66 -7.14 5.75 2.86
C PHE A 66 -5.69 5.86 3.35
N ASN A 67 -5.11 7.07 3.28
CA ASN A 67 -3.73 7.32 3.70
C ASN A 67 -3.53 6.98 5.19
N PHE A 68 -4.46 7.43 6.04
CA PHE A 68 -4.45 7.13 7.47
C PHE A 68 -4.51 5.62 7.71
N TYR A 69 -5.41 4.93 7.00
CA TYR A 69 -5.55 3.48 7.11
C TYR A 69 -4.26 2.77 6.74
N CYS A 70 -3.66 3.14 5.62
CA CYS A 70 -2.42 2.54 5.13
C CYS A 70 -1.24 2.73 6.08
N ILE A 71 -1.16 3.85 6.79
CA ILE A 71 -0.07 4.13 7.73
C ILE A 71 -0.29 3.38 9.06
N TYR A 72 -1.50 3.45 9.63
CA TYR A 72 -1.70 3.04 11.03
C TYR A 72 -2.43 1.70 11.19
N ASN A 73 -3.26 1.29 10.22
CA ASN A 73 -4.15 0.15 10.39
C ASN A 73 -3.85 -1.04 9.47
N LEU A 74 -3.20 -0.83 8.32
CA LEU A 74 -2.92 -1.89 7.35
C LEU A 74 -2.18 -3.08 7.98
N ARG A 75 -1.31 -2.80 8.95
CA ARG A 75 -0.55 -3.79 9.73
C ARG A 75 -1.42 -4.88 10.37
N ASN A 76 -2.67 -4.55 10.72
CA ASN A 76 -3.57 -5.46 11.43
C ASN A 76 -4.08 -6.60 10.53
N HIS A 77 -3.91 -6.48 9.23
CA HIS A 77 -4.37 -7.44 8.22
C HIS A 77 -3.23 -8.29 7.66
N VAL A 78 -2.00 -8.11 8.14
CA VAL A 78 -0.79 -8.77 7.63
C VAL A 78 -0.21 -9.67 8.69
N GLU A 79 -0.25 -10.99 8.44
CA GLU A 79 0.36 -12.02 9.30
C GLU A 79 1.66 -12.59 8.71
N THR A 80 1.86 -12.39 7.41
CA THR A 80 3.09 -12.76 6.68
C THR A 80 4.21 -11.74 6.89
N SER A 81 5.41 -12.04 6.40
CA SER A 81 6.55 -11.12 6.50
C SER A 81 6.38 -9.85 5.69
N HIS A 82 5.58 -9.89 4.61
CA HIS A 82 5.31 -8.77 3.71
C HIS A 82 3.85 -8.69 3.30
N SER A 83 3.46 -7.54 2.79
CA SER A 83 2.22 -7.33 2.07
C SER A 83 2.48 -6.73 0.69
N LEU A 84 1.68 -7.12 -0.30
CA LEU A 84 1.56 -6.43 -1.58
C LEU A 84 0.23 -5.68 -1.59
N LEU A 85 0.30 -4.36 -1.41
CA LEU A 85 -0.86 -3.49 -1.58
C LEU A 85 -1.07 -3.23 -3.07
N ILE A 86 -2.28 -3.46 -3.56
CA ILE A 86 -2.68 -3.20 -4.93
C ILE A 86 -3.89 -2.26 -4.99
N HIS A 87 -4.03 -1.57 -6.12
CA HIS A 87 -5.17 -0.71 -6.44
C HIS A 87 -5.94 -1.23 -7.65
N PRO A 88 -7.15 -0.71 -7.94
CA PRO A 88 -7.93 -1.12 -9.10
C PRO A 88 -7.18 -1.02 -10.44
N ASP A 89 -6.26 -0.06 -10.55
CA ASP A 89 -5.44 0.22 -11.73
C ASP A 89 -4.02 -0.37 -11.68
N GLY A 90 -3.67 -1.05 -10.57
CA GLY A 90 -2.34 -1.63 -10.37
C GLY A 90 -2.40 -3.05 -9.82
N TYR A 91 -2.22 -4.07 -10.68
CA TYR A 91 -2.32 -5.48 -10.31
C TYR A 91 -1.27 -6.34 -10.99
N VAL A 92 -1.10 -7.59 -10.51
CA VAL A 92 -0.07 -8.50 -11.02
C VAL A 92 -0.49 -9.05 -12.38
N ILE A 93 0.39 -8.87 -13.38
CA ILE A 93 0.18 -9.37 -14.75
C ILE A 93 1.27 -10.34 -15.23
N ARG A 94 2.41 -10.41 -14.50
CA ARG A 94 3.55 -11.26 -14.85
C ARG A 94 4.11 -11.96 -13.61
N PRO A 95 3.38 -12.93 -13.04
CA PRO A 95 3.77 -13.59 -11.78
C PRO A 95 5.14 -14.29 -11.86
N TRP A 96 5.55 -14.75 -13.04
CA TRP A 96 6.83 -15.44 -13.26
C TRP A 96 8.06 -14.53 -13.11
N LEU A 97 7.87 -13.20 -13.02
CA LEU A 97 8.96 -12.25 -12.75
C LEU A 97 9.18 -12.03 -11.24
N TRP A 98 8.42 -12.71 -10.37
CA TRP A 98 8.64 -12.61 -8.94
C TRP A 98 10.05 -13.06 -8.55
N ASP A 99 10.73 -12.25 -7.74
CA ASP A 99 12.05 -12.54 -7.20
C ASP A 99 11.99 -12.45 -5.66
N ASN A 100 12.40 -13.51 -4.97
CA ASN A 100 12.40 -13.55 -3.50
C ASN A 100 13.39 -12.56 -2.88
N THR A 101 14.36 -12.06 -3.60
CA THR A 101 15.26 -10.99 -3.12
C THR A 101 14.52 -9.69 -2.82
N TRP A 102 13.32 -9.50 -3.35
CA TRP A 102 12.47 -8.36 -3.02
C TRP A 102 12.03 -8.35 -1.55
N LEU A 103 11.99 -9.50 -0.90
CA LEU A 103 11.68 -9.64 0.52
C LEU A 103 12.82 -9.17 1.44
N GLU A 104 13.94 -8.75 0.91
CA GLU A 104 15.03 -8.10 1.67
C GLU A 104 14.77 -6.60 1.91
N TYR A 105 13.77 -6.02 1.24
CA TYR A 105 13.46 -4.59 1.30
C TYR A 105 12.21 -4.31 2.13
N ASP A 106 12.25 -3.25 2.92
CA ASP A 106 11.10 -2.81 3.70
C ASP A 106 10.02 -2.15 2.84
N TYR A 107 10.40 -1.54 1.70
CA TYR A 107 9.47 -0.92 0.76
C TYR A 107 9.97 -1.00 -0.68
N ILE A 108 9.11 -1.50 -1.59
CA ILE A 108 9.30 -1.43 -3.04
C ILE A 108 8.04 -0.85 -3.66
N GLY A 109 8.18 0.27 -4.36
CA GLY A 109 7.12 0.90 -5.15
C GLY A 109 7.68 1.49 -6.43
N ALA A 110 6.81 1.82 -7.38
CA ALA A 110 7.24 2.46 -8.61
C ALA A 110 7.87 3.84 -8.33
N PRO A 111 8.94 4.23 -9.05
CA PRO A 111 9.56 5.52 -8.84
C PRO A 111 8.63 6.65 -9.28
N TRP A 112 8.52 7.70 -8.46
CA TRP A 112 7.86 8.94 -8.88
C TRP A 112 8.60 9.60 -10.04
N ARG A 113 7.91 10.47 -10.75
CA ARG A 113 8.52 11.31 -11.78
C ARG A 113 9.61 12.19 -11.16
N ASP A 114 10.63 12.49 -11.95
CA ASP A 114 11.69 13.38 -11.52
C ASP A 114 11.17 14.83 -11.48
N ASP A 115 10.99 15.33 -10.25
CA ASP A 115 10.67 16.72 -9.97
C ASP A 115 11.55 17.18 -8.81
N PRO A 116 12.52 18.08 -9.06
CA PRO A 116 13.43 18.53 -8.03
C PRO A 116 12.77 19.31 -6.89
N LYS A 117 11.50 19.67 -7.02
CA LYS A 117 10.72 20.35 -5.98
C LYS A 117 9.81 19.41 -5.18
N ALA A 118 9.72 18.15 -5.62
CA ALA A 118 8.85 17.15 -5.01
C ALA A 118 9.66 16.16 -4.16
N TYR A 119 8.98 15.55 -3.19
CA TYR A 119 9.50 14.40 -2.43
C TYR A 119 10.86 14.62 -1.76
N LEU A 120 11.05 15.80 -1.16
CA LEU A 120 12.23 16.06 -0.35
C LEU A 120 12.11 15.35 1.00
N ASP A 121 13.17 14.64 1.40
CA ASP A 121 13.28 14.13 2.74
C ASP A 121 13.63 15.24 3.76
N PRO A 122 13.66 14.95 5.07
CA PRO A 122 13.98 15.97 6.10
C PRO A 122 15.37 16.63 5.95
N TRP A 123 16.26 16.01 5.17
CA TRP A 123 17.60 16.56 4.88
C TRP A 123 17.66 17.33 3.56
N GLY A 124 16.52 17.50 2.88
CA GLY A 124 16.41 18.22 1.61
C GLY A 124 16.85 17.41 0.39
N LYS A 125 17.02 16.09 0.54
CA LYS A 125 17.35 15.21 -0.58
C LYS A 125 16.09 14.77 -1.30
N ASN A 126 16.10 14.87 -2.64
CA ASN A 126 15.01 14.37 -3.46
C ASN A 126 14.92 12.85 -3.40
N GLN A 127 13.73 12.34 -3.10
CA GLN A 127 13.41 10.92 -3.08
C GLN A 127 12.45 10.59 -4.23
N ARG A 128 12.68 9.46 -4.90
CA ARG A 128 11.87 9.04 -6.05
C ARG A 128 11.14 7.72 -5.83
N VAL A 129 11.38 7.06 -4.73
CA VAL A 129 10.73 5.77 -4.41
C VAL A 129 9.51 6.02 -3.54
N GLY A 130 8.40 5.38 -3.88
CA GLY A 130 7.30 5.39 -2.97
C GLY A 130 5.89 5.35 -3.56
N ASN A 131 5.67 5.23 -4.89
CA ASN A 131 4.30 5.10 -5.38
C ASN A 131 3.59 3.93 -4.68
N GLY A 132 2.53 4.26 -3.93
CA GLY A 132 1.84 3.35 -3.03
C GLY A 132 0.82 2.44 -3.70
N GLY A 133 0.31 2.82 -4.88
CA GLY A 133 -0.79 2.11 -5.57
C GLY A 133 -0.48 0.69 -6.01
N PHE A 134 0.79 0.34 -6.11
CA PHE A 134 1.31 -1.02 -6.26
C PHE A 134 2.63 -1.10 -5.50
N SER A 135 2.60 -1.60 -4.28
CA SER A 135 3.79 -1.56 -3.41
C SER A 135 3.91 -2.79 -2.51
N LEU A 136 5.14 -3.31 -2.45
CA LEU A 136 5.53 -4.33 -1.47
C LEU A 136 6.02 -3.64 -0.20
N ARG A 137 5.50 -4.06 0.95
CA ARG A 137 5.80 -3.46 2.26
C ARG A 137 6.08 -4.57 3.28
N SER A 138 7.20 -4.47 4.01
CA SER A 138 7.49 -5.43 5.07
C SER A 138 6.55 -5.25 6.27
N LYS A 139 6.26 -6.33 6.96
CA LYS A 139 5.54 -6.29 8.26
C LYS A 139 6.29 -5.43 9.27
N LYS A 140 7.62 -5.45 9.23
CA LYS A 140 8.49 -4.62 10.06
C LYS A 140 8.21 -3.13 9.85
N LEU A 141 8.11 -2.67 8.59
CA LEU A 141 7.75 -1.30 8.25
C LEU A 141 6.33 -0.96 8.71
N LEU A 142 5.37 -1.83 8.42
CA LEU A 142 3.97 -1.62 8.82
C LEU A 142 3.79 -1.53 10.34
N ASP A 143 4.66 -2.17 11.12
CA ASP A 143 4.60 -2.15 12.59
C ASP A 143 5.26 -0.91 13.22
N VAL A 144 5.97 -0.08 12.46
CA VAL A 144 6.64 1.13 12.99
C VAL A 144 5.67 2.03 13.77
N PRO A 145 4.47 2.37 13.26
CA PRO A 145 3.54 3.26 13.97
C PRO A 145 3.02 2.70 15.30
N SER A 146 3.21 1.42 15.57
CA SER A 146 2.87 0.82 16.86
C SER A 146 3.96 0.93 17.91
N LYS A 147 5.17 1.25 17.49
CA LYS A 147 6.38 1.28 18.32
C LYS A 147 6.84 2.70 18.60
N VAL A 148 6.62 3.58 17.62
CA VAL A 148 7.03 5.00 17.72
C VAL A 148 5.92 5.90 17.18
N THR A 149 5.92 7.15 17.61
CA THR A 149 5.02 8.15 17.04
C THR A 149 5.48 8.53 15.64
N VAL A 150 4.67 8.22 14.65
CA VAL A 150 4.88 8.65 13.27
C VAL A 150 4.02 9.89 13.05
N PRO A 151 4.59 11.07 12.76
CA PRO A 151 3.80 12.25 12.47
C PRO A 151 2.93 12.06 11.21
N TRP A 152 1.64 12.33 11.35
CA TRP A 152 0.69 12.38 10.23
C TRP A 152 0.82 13.67 9.45
N GLU A 153 0.81 14.78 10.19
CA GLU A 153 0.99 16.11 9.64
C GLU A 153 2.47 16.44 9.64
N VAL A 154 3.01 16.78 8.49
CA VAL A 154 4.38 17.26 8.37
C VAL A 154 4.36 18.58 7.65
N ASN A 155 4.87 19.60 8.27
CA ASN A 155 4.94 20.93 7.70
C ASN A 155 6.13 21.02 6.74
N VAL A 156 6.00 20.45 5.54
CA VAL A 156 7.07 20.46 4.55
C VAL A 156 6.59 20.97 3.21
N GLY A 157 7.24 21.99 2.78
CA GLY A 157 7.47 22.38 1.40
C GLY A 157 6.25 22.48 0.47
N ASN A 158 6.55 22.93 -0.72
CA ASN A 158 5.57 23.27 -1.76
C ASN A 158 4.93 22.06 -2.46
N PHE A 159 5.44 20.85 -2.24
CA PHE A 159 5.01 19.67 -2.99
C PHE A 159 3.54 19.35 -2.78
N TYR A 160 3.07 19.47 -1.54
CA TYR A 160 1.69 19.11 -1.16
C TYR A 160 0.69 20.28 -1.22
N LYS A 161 1.08 21.41 -1.79
CA LYS A 161 0.16 22.57 -1.95
C LYS A 161 -1.07 22.27 -2.81
N HIS A 162 -1.01 21.22 -3.60
CA HIS A 162 -2.15 20.77 -4.41
C HIS A 162 -3.01 19.71 -3.69
N MET A 163 -2.57 19.27 -2.51
CA MET A 163 -3.34 18.37 -1.67
C MET A 163 -4.09 19.22 -0.65
N ASP A 164 -5.41 19.17 -0.69
CA ASP A 164 -6.25 19.90 0.25
C ASP A 164 -5.90 19.51 1.68
N ALA A 165 -5.72 20.52 2.54
CA ALA A 165 -5.55 20.37 3.98
C ALA A 165 -4.20 19.89 4.53
N GLY A 166 -3.10 19.93 3.77
CA GLY A 166 -1.76 19.69 4.31
C GLY A 166 -1.50 18.25 4.80
N LEU A 167 -2.31 17.31 4.35
CA LEU A 167 -2.16 15.89 4.62
C LEU A 167 -1.29 15.23 3.55
N TYR A 168 -0.56 14.20 3.95
CA TYR A 168 0.36 13.50 3.05
C TYR A 168 -0.28 12.25 2.48
N ASN A 169 0.06 11.98 1.23
CA ASN A 169 -0.06 10.62 0.74
C ASN A 169 0.77 9.71 1.63
N GLU A 170 0.27 8.51 1.90
CA GLU A 170 0.90 7.54 2.79
C GLU A 170 2.31 7.15 2.31
N ASP A 171 2.49 7.07 1.00
CA ASP A 171 3.77 6.77 0.37
C ASP A 171 4.80 7.89 0.58
N GLY A 172 4.40 9.15 0.43
CA GLY A 172 5.24 10.31 0.72
C GLY A 172 5.56 10.43 2.21
N ASN A 173 4.58 10.13 3.09
CA ASN A 173 4.78 10.08 4.52
C ASN A 173 5.84 9.04 4.90
N ILE A 174 5.70 7.80 4.41
CA ILE A 174 6.58 6.68 4.72
C ILE A 174 7.96 6.87 4.06
N CYS A 175 7.98 7.09 2.73
CA CYS A 175 9.21 7.01 1.95
C CYS A 175 10.06 8.28 1.95
N CYS A 176 9.48 9.42 2.34
CA CYS A 176 10.19 10.70 2.38
C CYS A 176 10.23 11.29 3.77
N HIS A 177 9.07 11.72 4.32
CA HIS A 177 9.06 12.56 5.51
C HIS A 177 9.52 11.83 6.76
N ASN A 178 9.09 10.59 6.93
CA ASN A 178 9.43 9.76 8.08
C ASN A 178 10.48 8.70 7.78
N ARG A 179 11.19 8.83 6.65
CA ARG A 179 12.23 7.89 6.24
C ARG A 179 13.34 7.68 7.27
N HIS A 180 13.52 8.63 8.17
CA HIS A 180 14.53 8.60 9.23
C HIS A 180 14.10 7.81 10.48
N ILE A 181 12.81 7.46 10.58
CA ILE A 181 12.24 6.64 11.64
C ILE A 181 12.37 5.15 11.28
#